data_95ba7dd7135479ad65feb87f66a78e4b
#
_entry.id   95ba7dd7135479ad65feb87f66a78e4b
#
_cell.length_a   1.000
_cell.length_b   1.000
_cell.length_c   1.000
_cell.angle_alpha   90.00
_cell.angle_beta   90.00
_cell.angle_gamma   90.00
#
_symmetry.space_group_name_H-M   'P 1'
#
loop_
_entity.id
_entity.type
_entity.pdbx_description
1 polymer ?
#
loop_
_entity_poly.entity_id
_entity_poly.type
_entity_poly.pdbx_seq_one_letter_code
_entity_poly.pdbx_strand_id
1 'polypeptide(L)'
;MQNQSIRIRLKAFDHKLIDTSTQEIVETARRTGAQIRGPIPLPTRKERFTILVSPHVNKEARDQYEIRTHKRLIDIVEPTEKTVDALMKLNLAAGVEVQISLS
;
A
#
# COMPACT_ATOMS: atom_id res chain seq x y z
N MET A 1 -22.75 -16.64 -14.41
CA MET A 1 -22.44 -16.00 -13.13
C MET A 1 -21.08 -15.34 -13.19
N GLN A 2 -21.04 -14.10 -12.83
CA GLN A 2 -19.80 -13.36 -12.92
C GLN A 2 -19.02 -13.49 -11.61
N ASN A 3 -17.76 -13.84 -11.77
CA ASN A 3 -16.86 -13.87 -10.63
C ASN A 3 -16.39 -12.45 -10.38
N GLN A 4 -16.77 -11.92 -9.23
CA GLN A 4 -16.28 -10.63 -8.81
C GLN A 4 -14.94 -10.78 -8.14
N SER A 5 -14.07 -9.83 -8.36
CA SER A 5 -12.82 -9.75 -7.65
C SER A 5 -12.63 -8.37 -7.07
N ILE A 6 -11.87 -8.30 -6.00
CA ILE A 6 -11.53 -7.04 -5.36
C ILE A 6 -10.04 -6.82 -5.56
N ARG A 7 -9.69 -5.70 -6.15
CA ARG A 7 -8.29 -5.33 -6.32
C ARG A 7 -7.97 -4.20 -5.36
N ILE A 8 -6.98 -4.43 -4.51
CA ILE A 8 -6.57 -3.48 -3.50
C ILE A 8 -5.16 -3.02 -3.81
N ARG A 9 -5.01 -1.71 -3.92
CA ARG A 9 -3.70 -1.09 -4.11
C ARG A 9 -3.33 -0.34 -2.85
N LEU A 10 -2.14 -0.60 -2.37
CA LEU A 10 -1.61 0.06 -1.18
C LEU A 10 -0.41 0.90 -1.56
N LYS A 11 -0.32 2.09 -0.98
CA LYS A 11 0.83 2.98 -1.12
C LYS A 11 1.26 3.46 0.25
N ALA A 12 2.55 3.48 0.49
CA ALA A 12 3.10 4.05 1.71
C ALA A 12 4.56 4.44 1.49
N PHE A 13 5.02 5.41 2.27
CA PHE A 13 6.43 5.77 2.26
C PHE A 13 7.26 4.83 3.11
N ASP A 14 6.64 4.16 4.07
CA ASP A 14 7.32 3.24 4.98
C ASP A 14 7.03 1.81 4.55
N HIS A 15 8.09 1.06 4.23
CA HIS A 15 7.93 -0.31 3.76
C HIS A 15 7.41 -1.25 4.86
N LYS A 16 7.72 -0.98 6.13
CA LYS A 16 7.22 -1.81 7.21
C LYS A 16 5.73 -1.64 7.41
N LEU A 17 5.25 -0.40 7.32
CA LEU A 17 3.82 -0.11 7.45
C LEU A 17 3.03 -0.77 6.32
N ILE A 18 3.53 -0.67 5.10
CA ILE A 18 2.82 -1.24 3.96
C ILE A 18 2.79 -2.78 4.05
N ASP A 19 3.88 -3.38 4.49
CA ASP A 19 3.93 -4.84 4.64
C ASP A 19 3.01 -5.32 5.75
N THR A 20 2.98 -4.63 6.87
CA THR A 20 2.07 -4.96 7.96
C THR A 20 0.61 -4.83 7.54
N SER A 21 0.28 -3.73 6.87
CA SER A 21 -1.09 -3.51 6.39
C SER A 21 -1.49 -4.53 5.34
N THR A 22 -0.57 -4.89 4.46
CA THR A 22 -0.80 -5.93 3.45
C THR A 22 -1.13 -7.26 4.13
N GLN A 23 -0.35 -7.62 5.14
CA GLN A 23 -0.56 -8.85 5.87
C GLN A 23 -1.90 -8.87 6.59
N GLU A 24 -2.30 -7.76 7.19
CA GLU A 24 -3.60 -7.65 7.85
C GLU A 24 -4.75 -7.87 6.87
N ILE A 25 -4.65 -7.28 5.68
CA ILE A 25 -5.67 -7.45 4.65
C ILE A 25 -5.74 -8.90 4.19
N VAL A 26 -4.59 -9.52 3.96
CA VAL A 26 -4.52 -10.92 3.52
C VAL A 26 -5.12 -11.84 4.55
N GLU A 27 -4.77 -11.68 5.82
CA GLU A 27 -5.31 -12.51 6.89
C GLU A 27 -6.81 -12.32 7.05
N THR A 28 -7.28 -11.08 6.97
CA THR A 28 -8.70 -10.78 7.08
C THR A 28 -9.49 -11.46 5.96
N ALA A 29 -8.99 -11.36 4.74
CA ALA A 29 -9.66 -11.98 3.60
C ALA A 29 -9.66 -13.50 3.70
N ARG A 30 -8.55 -14.10 4.15
CA ARG A 30 -8.48 -15.55 4.33
C ARG A 30 -9.46 -16.06 5.38
N ARG A 31 -9.64 -15.31 6.45
CA ARG A 31 -10.60 -15.68 7.50
C ARG A 31 -12.03 -15.75 6.98
N THR A 32 -12.33 -14.96 5.98
CA THR A 32 -13.67 -14.92 5.39
C THR A 32 -13.87 -15.95 4.29
N GLY A 33 -12.85 -16.73 3.98
CA GLY A 33 -12.95 -17.80 3.00
C GLY A 33 -12.62 -17.37 1.57
N ALA A 34 -12.18 -16.14 1.36
CA ALA A 34 -11.83 -15.68 0.04
C ALA A 34 -10.45 -16.20 -0.39
N GLN A 35 -10.26 -16.35 -1.69
CA GLN A 35 -8.97 -16.71 -2.25
C GLN A 35 -8.20 -15.43 -2.58
N ILE A 36 -6.90 -15.47 -2.36
CA ILE A 36 -6.07 -14.29 -2.53
C ILE A 36 -4.95 -14.60 -3.52
N ARG A 37 -4.75 -13.68 -4.44
CA ARG A 37 -3.60 -13.69 -5.33
C ARG A 37 -2.69 -12.54 -4.92
N GLY A 38 -1.46 -12.85 -4.66
CA GLY A 38 -0.51 -11.88 -4.17
C GLY A 38 -0.29 -12.02 -2.69
N PRO A 39 0.24 -11.04 -2.01
CA PRO A 39 0.50 -9.67 -2.49
C PRO A 39 1.61 -9.59 -3.54
N ILE A 40 1.44 -8.69 -4.48
CA ILE A 40 2.42 -8.46 -5.52
C ILE A 40 3.10 -7.12 -5.26
N PRO A 41 4.41 -7.11 -5.04
CA PRO A 41 5.10 -5.82 -4.93
C PRO A 41 5.20 -5.17 -6.30
N LEU A 42 4.77 -3.93 -6.36
CA LEU A 42 4.93 -3.13 -7.56
C LEU A 42 6.24 -2.33 -7.48
N PRO A 43 6.74 -1.83 -8.60
CA PRO A 43 7.99 -1.07 -8.56
C PRO A 43 7.93 0.10 -7.59
N THR A 44 8.97 0.23 -6.78
CA THR A 44 9.09 1.34 -5.84
C THR A 44 9.49 2.59 -6.59
N ARG A 45 8.73 3.65 -6.41
CA ARG A 45 9.06 4.94 -7.00
C ARG A 45 9.99 5.68 -6.06
N LYS A 46 11.12 6.14 -6.61
CA LYS A 46 12.09 6.93 -5.88
C LYS A 46 12.12 8.34 -6.44
N GLU A 47 11.98 9.31 -5.56
CA GLU A 47 12.09 10.71 -5.93
C GLU A 47 13.17 11.34 -5.08
N ARG A 48 14.08 12.05 -5.75
CA ARG A 48 15.17 12.74 -5.07
C ARG A 48 14.98 14.23 -5.20
N PHE A 49 15.04 14.88 -4.06
CA PHE A 49 14.94 16.33 -4.00
C PHE A 49 16.22 16.91 -3.41
N THR A 50 16.74 17.95 -4.04
CA THR A 50 17.88 18.67 -3.52
C THR A 50 17.40 20.03 -3.03
N ILE A 51 17.62 20.30 -1.75
CA ILE A 51 17.25 21.57 -1.16
C ILE A 51 18.50 22.36 -0.83
N LEU A 52 18.56 23.58 -1.35
CA LEU A 52 19.60 24.52 -0.99
C LEU A 52 19.15 25.25 0.28
N VAL A 53 19.86 25.00 1.37
CA VAL A 53 19.46 25.56 2.67
C VAL A 53 19.76 27.05 2.74
N SER A 54 20.90 27.49 2.22
CA SER A 54 21.23 28.90 2.21
C SER A 54 22.38 29.15 1.24
N PRO A 55 22.29 30.21 0.43
CA PRO A 55 23.38 30.54 -0.47
C PRO A 55 24.61 31.10 0.24
N HIS A 56 24.48 31.52 1.48
CA HIS A 56 25.60 32.09 2.25
C HIS A 56 26.33 31.05 3.09
N VAL A 57 25.74 29.91 3.26
CA VAL A 57 26.37 28.81 3.97
C VAL A 57 27.19 28.05 2.94
N ASN A 58 28.25 27.44 3.36
CA ASN A 58 29.17 26.79 2.46
C ASN A 58 28.45 25.75 1.57
N LYS A 59 29.21 25.25 0.61
CA LYS A 59 28.67 24.37 -0.44
C LYS A 59 28.06 23.07 0.09
N GLU A 60 28.27 22.75 1.33
CA GLU A 60 27.76 21.54 1.96
C GLU A 60 26.32 21.68 2.44
N ALA A 61 25.75 22.87 2.35
CA ALA A 61 24.39 23.11 2.77
C ALA A 61 23.35 22.61 1.76
N ARG A 62 23.66 21.52 1.10
CA ARG A 62 22.71 20.85 0.20
C ARG A 62 22.20 19.60 0.88
N ASP A 63 20.94 19.64 1.23
CA ASP A 63 20.29 18.44 1.76
C ASP A 63 19.61 17.73 0.61
N GLN A 64 19.91 16.47 0.43
CA GLN A 64 19.23 15.63 -0.53
C GLN A 64 18.23 14.75 0.21
N TYR A 65 16.99 14.85 -0.21
CA TYR A 65 15.94 14.01 0.32
C TYR A 65 15.56 12.99 -0.73
N GLU A 66 15.43 11.75 -0.30
CA GLU A 66 14.94 10.69 -1.14
C GLU A 66 13.61 10.21 -0.57
N ILE A 67 12.57 10.29 -1.39
CA ILE A 67 11.26 9.78 -1.03
C ILE A 67 11.03 8.49 -1.81
N ARG A 68 10.80 7.41 -1.10
CA ARG A 68 10.48 6.12 -1.69
C ARG A 68 9.01 5.83 -1.46
N THR A 69 8.28 5.63 -2.55
CA THR A 69 6.88 5.24 -2.48
C THR A 69 6.78 3.76 -2.76
N HIS A 70 6.41 2.99 -1.75
CA HIS A 70 6.21 1.56 -1.88
C HIS A 70 4.78 1.28 -2.29
N LYS A 71 4.59 0.31 -3.15
CA LYS A 71 3.27 -0.07 -3.65
C LYS A 71 3.09 -1.56 -3.57
N ARG A 72 1.88 -1.99 -3.18
CA ARG A 72 1.51 -3.40 -3.15
C ARG A 72 0.16 -3.57 -3.81
N LEU A 73 -0.01 -4.70 -4.46
CA LEU A 73 -1.26 -5.06 -5.13
C LEU A 73 -1.76 -6.37 -4.57
N ILE A 74 -3.01 -6.41 -4.16
CA ILE A 74 -3.65 -7.62 -3.66
C ILE A 74 -4.91 -7.85 -4.49
N ASP A 75 -5.04 -9.04 -5.07
CA ASP A 75 -6.26 -9.46 -5.74
C ASP A 75 -6.98 -10.47 -4.88
N ILE A 76 -8.21 -10.15 -4.50
CA ILE A 76 -9.07 -11.06 -3.78
C ILE A 76 -10.05 -11.65 -4.77
N VAL A 77 -9.93 -12.96 -4.99
CA VAL A 77 -10.75 -13.69 -5.94
C VAL A 77 -11.85 -14.38 -5.17
N GLU A 78 -13.06 -14.33 -5.71
CA GLU A 78 -14.23 -14.93 -5.08
C GLU A 78 -14.49 -14.39 -3.66
N PRO A 79 -14.60 -13.06 -3.52
CA PRO A 79 -14.92 -12.51 -2.21
C PRO A 79 -16.34 -12.84 -1.80
N THR A 80 -16.55 -13.01 -0.50
CA THR A 80 -17.89 -13.19 0.07
C THR A 80 -18.35 -11.85 0.64
N GLU A 81 -19.63 -11.79 1.04
CA GLU A 81 -20.14 -10.61 1.72
C GLU A 81 -19.37 -10.35 3.00
N LYS A 82 -18.97 -11.41 3.68
CA LYS A 82 -18.16 -11.30 4.89
C LYS A 82 -16.81 -10.67 4.60
N THR A 83 -16.24 -10.97 3.45
CA THR A 83 -14.95 -10.39 3.04
C THR A 83 -15.08 -8.89 2.91
N VAL A 84 -16.09 -8.41 2.21
CA VAL A 84 -16.30 -6.98 2.02
C VAL A 84 -16.52 -6.28 3.36
N ASP A 85 -17.38 -6.82 4.20
CA ASP A 85 -17.66 -6.24 5.51
C ASP A 85 -16.40 -6.19 6.38
N ALA A 86 -15.63 -7.26 6.39
CA ALA A 86 -14.42 -7.32 7.20
C ALA A 86 -13.38 -6.31 6.74
N LEU A 87 -13.24 -6.12 5.42
CA LEU A 87 -12.31 -5.14 4.88
C LEU A 87 -12.73 -3.70 5.19
N MET A 88 -14.04 -3.44 5.17
CA MET A 88 -14.53 -2.10 5.51
C MET A 88 -14.35 -1.76 6.98
N LYS A 89 -14.35 -2.76 7.84
CA LYS A 89 -14.15 -2.57 9.27
C LYS A 89 -12.67 -2.55 9.68
N LEU A 90 -11.80 -2.85 8.75
CA LEU A 90 -10.39 -2.95 9.06
C LEU A 90 -9.78 -1.55 9.20
N ASN A 91 -9.14 -1.31 10.33
CA ASN A 91 -8.42 -0.07 10.56
C ASN A 91 -6.95 -0.28 10.22
N LEU A 92 -6.54 0.32 9.12
CA LEU A 92 -5.15 0.26 8.72
C LEU A 92 -4.37 1.42 9.34
N ALA A 93 -3.05 1.25 9.38
CA ALA A 93 -2.18 2.25 9.96
C ALA A 93 -2.27 3.57 9.20
N ALA A 94 -2.20 4.68 9.92
CA ALA A 94 -2.07 5.98 9.29
C ALA A 94 -0.78 6.01 8.46
N GLY A 95 -0.82 6.67 7.33
CA GLY A 95 0.33 6.72 6.42
C GLY A 95 0.28 5.68 5.31
N VAL A 96 -0.73 4.82 5.30
CA VAL A 96 -0.95 3.89 4.20
C VAL A 96 -2.19 4.32 3.43
N GLU A 97 -2.00 4.60 2.15
CA GLU A 97 -3.11 4.92 1.26
C GLU A 97 -3.65 3.63 0.66
N VAL A 98 -4.96 3.46 0.71
CA VAL A 98 -5.61 2.26 0.22
C VAL A 98 -6.62 2.63 -0.85
N GLN A 99 -6.54 1.97 -2.00
CA GLN A 99 -7.53 2.10 -3.07
C GLN A 99 -8.13 0.72 -3.32
N ILE A 100 -9.45 0.66 -3.31
CA ILE A 100 -10.19 -0.58 -3.53
C ILE A 100 -11.00 -0.45 -4.80
N SER A 101 -10.81 -1.38 -5.72
CA SER A 101 -11.56 -1.46 -6.97
C SER A 101 -12.29 -2.79 -7.04
N LEU A 102 -13.52 -2.75 -7.48
CA LEU A 102 -14.29 -3.95 -7.79
C LEU A 102 -14.23 -4.21 -9.28
N SER A 103 -14.08 -5.44 -9.64
CA SER A 103 -14.09 -5.81 -11.05
C SER A 103 -14.97 -7.00 -11.33
#